data_d66ed0cc60a87c174284cf53e8246d16
#
_entry.id   d66ed0cc60a87c174284cf53e8246d16
#
_cell.length_a   1.000
_cell.length_b   1.000
_cell.length_c   1.000
_cell.angle_alpha   90.00
_cell.angle_beta   90.00
_cell.angle_gamma   90.00
#
_symmetry.space_group_name_H-M   'P 1'
#
loop_
_entity.id
_entity.type
_entity.pdbx_description
1 polymer ?
#
loop_
_entity_poly.entity_id
_entity_poly.type
_entity_poly.pdbx_seq_one_letter_code
_entity_poly.pdbx_strand_id
1 'polypeptide(L)'
;MVKIIMHGCNGHMGQVISGIVEKDPDAEIVAGIDIADQGKNSYPVFTDIDTCQVEADAIIDFSSAKATDKLLEYSAARQIPVVLCSTGLSQEQLAKVEETSRKVAVLKSANMSLGINTLLKLVQDAAKVLATAGFDMEIVEKHHRLKVDAPSGTALALADRINEVMDNKYHYVYDRSQKREKRDDKEIGISAVRGGTIVGEHEIIFAGQDEVIEFKHTAYSKAIFGKGAVEAAKFLAGKPAGRYDMSDVIG
;
A
#
# COMPACT_ATOMS: atom_id res chain seq x y z
N MET A 1 -23.79 2.43 -4.30
CA MET A 1 -22.70 2.30 -5.29
C MET A 1 -21.82 3.53 -5.17
N VAL A 2 -20.52 3.36 -4.90
CA VAL A 2 -19.58 4.44 -4.70
C VAL A 2 -19.09 4.95 -6.06
N LYS A 3 -19.23 6.25 -6.31
CA LYS A 3 -18.79 6.91 -7.54
C LYS A 3 -17.33 7.33 -7.44
N ILE A 4 -16.51 6.86 -8.36
CA ILE A 4 -15.05 7.03 -8.33
C ILE A 4 -14.59 7.86 -9.53
N ILE A 5 -13.72 8.85 -9.29
CA ILE A 5 -12.88 9.46 -10.32
C ILE A 5 -11.56 8.70 -10.36
N MET A 6 -11.18 8.18 -11.52
CA MET A 6 -9.91 7.47 -11.69
C MET A 6 -8.84 8.40 -12.26
N HIS A 7 -7.90 8.85 -11.44
CA HIS A 7 -6.76 9.68 -11.86
C HIS A 7 -5.57 8.81 -12.27
N GLY A 8 -5.07 8.99 -13.49
CA GLY A 8 -4.13 8.09 -14.16
C GLY A 8 -4.84 6.91 -14.84
N CYS A 9 -6.05 7.14 -15.39
CA CYS A 9 -6.94 6.10 -15.90
C CYS A 9 -6.38 5.31 -17.09
N ASN A 10 -5.52 5.91 -17.93
CA ASN A 10 -4.91 5.23 -19.07
C ASN A 10 -3.61 4.48 -18.74
N GLY A 11 -3.08 4.67 -17.52
CA GLY A 11 -1.93 3.95 -17.01
C GLY A 11 -2.23 2.47 -16.75
N HIS A 12 -1.17 1.65 -16.55
CA HIS A 12 -1.33 0.22 -16.29
C HIS A 12 -2.27 -0.05 -15.10
N MET A 13 -2.07 0.61 -13.97
CA MET A 13 -2.92 0.41 -12.79
C MET A 13 -4.32 1.00 -12.97
N GLY A 14 -4.45 2.12 -13.69
CA GLY A 14 -5.75 2.68 -14.03
C GLY A 14 -6.65 1.69 -14.78
N GLN A 15 -6.09 1.02 -15.80
CA GLN A 15 -6.80 -0.02 -16.56
C GLN A 15 -7.11 -1.26 -15.73
N VAL A 16 -6.19 -1.68 -14.84
CA VAL A 16 -6.45 -2.78 -13.89
C VAL A 16 -7.60 -2.44 -12.95
N ILE A 17 -7.63 -1.22 -12.40
CA ILE A 17 -8.69 -0.76 -11.50
C ILE A 17 -10.02 -0.63 -12.24
N SER A 18 -10.01 -0.11 -13.47
CA SER A 18 -11.22 -0.05 -14.32
C SER A 18 -11.83 -1.44 -14.51
N GLY A 19 -11.02 -2.45 -14.82
CA GLY A 19 -11.50 -3.83 -14.96
C GLY A 19 -11.91 -4.50 -13.63
N ILE A 20 -11.44 -4.02 -12.49
CA ILE A 20 -11.91 -4.46 -11.15
C ILE A 20 -13.27 -3.84 -10.88
N VAL A 21 -13.42 -2.52 -11.05
CA VAL A 21 -14.65 -1.78 -10.77
C VAL A 21 -15.79 -2.21 -11.70
N GLU A 22 -15.52 -2.51 -12.97
CA GLU A 22 -16.52 -3.02 -13.91
C GLU A 22 -17.24 -4.28 -13.40
N LYS A 23 -16.57 -5.07 -12.55
CA LYS A 23 -17.11 -6.31 -11.95
C LYS A 23 -17.61 -6.14 -10.52
N ASP A 24 -17.54 -4.94 -9.99
CA ASP A 24 -17.88 -4.64 -8.59
C ASP A 24 -19.26 -3.95 -8.53
N PRO A 25 -20.29 -4.61 -7.96
CA PRO A 25 -21.63 -4.03 -7.92
C PRO A 25 -21.75 -2.81 -7.01
N ASP A 26 -20.77 -2.57 -6.15
CA ASP A 26 -20.78 -1.51 -5.14
C ASP A 26 -19.96 -0.28 -5.53
N ALA A 27 -19.30 -0.29 -6.70
CA ALA A 27 -18.47 0.79 -7.20
C ALA A 27 -18.71 1.09 -8.69
N GLU A 28 -18.49 2.34 -9.10
CA GLU A 28 -18.60 2.80 -10.48
C GLU A 28 -17.53 3.86 -10.74
N ILE A 29 -16.81 3.77 -11.88
CA ILE A 29 -15.98 4.88 -12.34
C ILE A 29 -16.84 5.83 -13.18
N VAL A 30 -17.03 7.04 -12.67
CA VAL A 30 -17.86 8.07 -13.32
C VAL A 30 -17.07 9.02 -14.20
N ALA A 31 -15.73 9.12 -14.00
CA ALA A 31 -14.82 9.90 -14.83
C ALA A 31 -13.39 9.41 -14.69
N GLY A 32 -12.61 9.59 -15.74
CA GLY A 32 -11.17 9.42 -15.73
C GLY A 32 -10.45 10.75 -15.90
N ILE A 33 -9.23 10.84 -15.36
CA ILE A 33 -8.32 11.97 -15.57
C ILE A 33 -6.98 11.41 -16.01
N ASP A 34 -6.45 11.93 -17.14
CA ASP A 34 -5.13 11.56 -17.63
C ASP A 34 -4.59 12.66 -18.55
N ILE A 35 -3.33 12.57 -18.94
CA ILE A 35 -2.66 13.54 -19.85
C ILE A 35 -3.24 13.56 -21.27
N ALA A 36 -3.94 12.50 -21.68
CA ALA A 36 -4.61 12.38 -22.97
C ALA A 36 -5.81 11.45 -22.87
N ASP A 37 -6.86 11.70 -23.63
CA ASP A 37 -7.91 10.72 -23.84
C ASP A 37 -7.47 9.74 -24.95
N GLN A 38 -7.39 8.45 -24.61
CA GLN A 38 -6.99 7.40 -25.53
C GLN A 38 -8.18 6.61 -26.11
N GLY A 39 -9.41 7.00 -25.77
CA GLY A 39 -10.64 6.33 -26.23
C GLY A 39 -10.78 4.88 -25.73
N LYS A 40 -10.11 4.51 -24.62
CA LYS A 40 -10.09 3.14 -24.10
C LYS A 40 -11.12 2.88 -23.00
N ASN A 41 -11.63 3.95 -22.41
CA ASN A 41 -12.47 3.88 -21.23
C ASN A 41 -13.95 4.04 -21.59
N SER A 42 -14.84 3.37 -20.89
CA SER A 42 -16.31 3.48 -21.04
C SER A 42 -16.89 4.74 -20.40
N TYR A 43 -16.08 5.49 -19.66
CA TYR A 43 -16.43 6.72 -18.96
C TYR A 43 -15.69 7.91 -19.59
N PRO A 44 -16.18 9.16 -19.42
CA PRO A 44 -15.52 10.36 -19.95
C PRO A 44 -14.13 10.55 -19.33
N VAL A 45 -13.16 10.95 -20.17
CA VAL A 45 -11.78 11.23 -19.74
C VAL A 45 -11.48 12.72 -19.91
N PHE A 46 -10.99 13.34 -18.84
CA PHE A 46 -10.60 14.75 -18.81
C PHE A 46 -9.09 14.87 -18.83
N THR A 47 -8.56 15.73 -19.69
CA THR A 47 -7.11 16.00 -19.80
C THR A 47 -6.64 17.09 -18.85
N ASP A 48 -7.56 17.83 -18.27
CA ASP A 48 -7.32 18.79 -17.20
C ASP A 48 -8.32 18.53 -16.06
N ILE A 49 -7.80 18.26 -14.86
CA ILE A 49 -8.61 17.94 -13.68
C ILE A 49 -9.59 19.06 -13.33
N ASP A 50 -9.23 20.33 -13.55
CA ASP A 50 -10.08 21.48 -13.24
C ASP A 50 -11.34 21.55 -14.12
N THR A 51 -11.33 20.88 -15.28
CA THR A 51 -12.48 20.80 -16.17
C THR A 51 -13.44 19.68 -15.78
N CYS A 52 -13.04 18.76 -14.92
CA CYS A 52 -13.88 17.67 -14.42
C CYS A 52 -14.85 18.20 -13.35
N GLN A 53 -16.10 18.39 -13.74
CA GLN A 53 -17.17 18.83 -12.83
C GLN A 53 -18.08 17.66 -12.39
N VAL A 54 -17.66 16.42 -12.67
CA VAL A 54 -18.42 15.22 -12.31
C VAL A 54 -18.47 15.07 -10.79
N GLU A 55 -19.65 14.73 -10.26
CA GLU A 55 -19.81 14.40 -8.83
C GLU A 55 -19.29 12.99 -8.57
N ALA A 56 -18.51 12.85 -7.50
CA ALA A 56 -17.93 11.57 -7.07
C ALA A 56 -17.80 11.51 -5.55
N ASP A 57 -17.77 10.29 -5.03
CA ASP A 57 -17.62 10.00 -3.60
C ASP A 57 -16.14 9.84 -3.19
N ALA A 58 -15.27 9.51 -4.15
CA ALA A 58 -13.83 9.36 -3.93
C ALA A 58 -13.03 9.51 -5.24
N ILE A 59 -11.76 9.87 -5.10
CA ILE A 59 -10.76 9.82 -6.18
C ILE A 59 -9.78 8.71 -5.88
N ILE A 60 -9.46 7.84 -6.86
CA ILE A 60 -8.32 6.93 -6.77
C ILE A 60 -7.21 7.48 -7.67
N ASP A 61 -6.03 7.70 -7.09
CA ASP A 61 -4.87 8.22 -7.81
C ASP A 61 -3.76 7.18 -7.99
N PHE A 62 -3.50 6.82 -9.25
CA PHE A 62 -2.32 6.08 -9.69
C PHE A 62 -1.59 6.82 -10.84
N SER A 63 -1.46 8.12 -10.71
CA SER A 63 -0.77 8.96 -11.68
C SER A 63 0.74 9.07 -11.39
N SER A 64 1.21 10.26 -11.10
CA SER A 64 2.61 10.53 -10.75
C SER A 64 2.73 11.64 -9.71
N ALA A 65 3.87 11.70 -9.01
CA ALA A 65 4.16 12.77 -8.06
C ALA A 65 3.99 14.18 -8.64
N LYS A 66 4.22 14.36 -9.95
CA LYS A 66 4.06 15.66 -10.62
C LYS A 66 2.62 16.17 -10.64
N ALA A 67 1.65 15.28 -10.60
CA ALA A 67 0.23 15.65 -10.62
C ALA A 67 -0.38 15.81 -9.21
N THR A 68 0.35 15.40 -8.17
CA THR A 68 -0.18 15.32 -6.80
C THR A 68 -0.63 16.67 -6.26
N ASP A 69 0.12 17.74 -6.50
CA ASP A 69 -0.23 19.07 -5.95
C ASP A 69 -1.58 19.57 -6.46
N LYS A 70 -1.81 19.44 -7.77
CA LYS A 70 -3.05 19.84 -8.42
C LYS A 70 -4.22 18.94 -8.01
N LEU A 71 -3.97 17.64 -7.87
CA LEU A 71 -4.96 16.68 -7.35
C LEU A 71 -5.43 17.03 -5.95
N LEU A 72 -4.50 17.35 -5.04
CA LEU A 72 -4.83 17.71 -3.66
C LEU A 72 -5.63 19.02 -3.58
N GLU A 73 -5.28 20.02 -4.40
CA GLU A 73 -6.03 21.28 -4.52
C GLU A 73 -7.45 21.03 -5.01
N TYR A 74 -7.61 20.23 -6.07
CA TYR A 74 -8.92 19.83 -6.60
C TYR A 74 -9.75 19.06 -5.57
N SER A 75 -9.17 18.06 -4.91
CA SER A 75 -9.82 17.27 -3.86
C SER A 75 -10.35 18.17 -2.74
N ALA A 76 -9.52 19.10 -2.23
CA ALA A 76 -9.91 20.03 -1.18
C ALA A 76 -11.00 21.00 -1.63
N ALA A 77 -10.90 21.57 -2.84
CA ALA A 77 -11.86 22.52 -3.39
C ALA A 77 -13.24 21.87 -3.64
N ARG A 78 -13.25 20.62 -4.11
CA ARG A 78 -14.46 19.86 -4.44
C ARG A 78 -14.98 19.05 -3.24
N GLN A 79 -14.26 19.00 -2.13
CA GLN A 79 -14.57 18.18 -0.95
C GLN A 79 -14.74 16.69 -1.31
N ILE A 80 -13.94 16.18 -2.27
CA ILE A 80 -13.96 14.79 -2.70
C ILE A 80 -12.77 14.07 -2.06
N PRO A 81 -12.99 13.02 -1.22
CA PRO A 81 -11.94 12.21 -0.62
C PRO A 81 -10.97 11.62 -1.65
N VAL A 82 -9.69 11.44 -1.28
CA VAL A 82 -8.68 10.91 -2.19
C VAL A 82 -7.89 9.74 -1.61
N VAL A 83 -7.82 8.64 -2.36
CA VAL A 83 -6.89 7.51 -2.16
C VAL A 83 -5.65 7.79 -2.97
N LEU A 84 -4.59 8.26 -2.31
CA LEU A 84 -3.34 8.71 -2.94
C LEU A 84 -2.33 7.56 -3.00
N CYS A 85 -2.20 6.92 -4.17
CA CYS A 85 -1.30 5.79 -4.40
C CYS A 85 -0.02 6.18 -5.15
N SER A 86 0.12 7.43 -5.58
CA SER A 86 1.35 7.93 -6.19
C SER A 86 2.52 7.86 -5.22
N THR A 87 3.68 7.42 -5.73
CA THR A 87 4.93 7.24 -4.98
C THR A 87 5.95 8.32 -5.34
N GLY A 88 7.03 8.43 -4.53
CA GLY A 88 8.12 9.38 -4.81
C GLY A 88 7.74 10.84 -4.53
N LEU A 89 6.82 11.09 -3.60
CA LEU A 89 6.44 12.44 -3.18
C LEU A 89 7.60 13.12 -2.43
N SER A 90 7.78 14.42 -2.68
CA SER A 90 8.72 15.25 -1.92
C SER A 90 8.22 15.53 -0.51
N GLN A 91 9.08 16.07 0.36
CA GLN A 91 8.70 16.46 1.71
C GLN A 91 7.62 17.56 1.70
N GLU A 92 7.70 18.51 0.75
CA GLU A 92 6.72 19.55 0.55
C GLU A 92 5.36 18.96 0.15
N GLN A 93 5.36 17.97 -0.73
CA GLN A 93 4.14 17.25 -1.13
C GLN A 93 3.55 16.45 0.03
N LEU A 94 4.37 15.81 0.85
CA LEU A 94 3.91 15.12 2.06
C LEU A 94 3.28 16.11 3.05
N ALA A 95 3.88 17.29 3.25
CA ALA A 95 3.31 18.35 4.08
C ALA A 95 1.95 18.83 3.51
N LYS A 96 1.83 18.96 2.18
CA LYS A 96 0.58 19.31 1.51
C LYS A 96 -0.51 18.22 1.67
N VAL A 97 -0.13 16.94 1.68
CA VAL A 97 -1.04 15.83 2.02
C VAL A 97 -1.62 16.04 3.43
N GLU A 98 -0.78 16.36 4.42
CA GLU A 98 -1.21 16.61 5.80
C GLU A 98 -2.12 17.86 5.90
N GLU A 99 -1.79 18.93 5.18
CA GLU A 99 -2.65 20.13 5.13
C GLU A 99 -4.01 19.82 4.50
N THR A 100 -4.01 19.08 3.37
CA THR A 100 -5.23 18.69 2.65
C THR A 100 -6.12 17.79 3.50
N SER A 101 -5.52 16.87 4.27
CA SER A 101 -6.26 15.97 5.14
C SER A 101 -7.06 16.67 6.25
N ARG A 102 -6.71 17.92 6.59
CA ARG A 102 -7.50 18.75 7.51
C ARG A 102 -8.78 19.31 6.88
N LYS A 103 -8.89 19.26 5.56
CA LYS A 103 -10.00 19.81 4.77
C LYS A 103 -10.90 18.73 4.19
N VAL A 104 -10.33 17.57 3.85
CA VAL A 104 -11.01 16.44 3.21
C VAL A 104 -10.33 15.13 3.63
N ALA A 105 -11.02 13.98 3.56
CA ALA A 105 -10.40 12.71 3.87
C ALA A 105 -9.32 12.33 2.84
N VAL A 106 -8.10 12.03 3.30
CA VAL A 106 -6.98 11.61 2.47
C VAL A 106 -6.42 10.30 3.00
N LEU A 107 -6.52 9.25 2.19
CA LEU A 107 -5.87 7.97 2.49
C LEU A 107 -4.56 7.85 1.71
N LYS A 108 -3.47 7.61 2.43
CA LYS A 108 -2.17 7.27 1.85
C LYS A 108 -1.52 6.19 2.69
N SER A 109 -1.14 5.08 2.05
CA SER A 109 -0.47 3.96 2.70
C SER A 109 0.79 3.57 1.92
N ALA A 110 1.74 2.97 2.60
CA ALA A 110 2.98 2.46 1.99
C ALA A 110 2.71 1.28 1.04
N ASN A 111 1.65 0.52 1.32
CA ASN A 111 1.22 -0.61 0.51
C ASN A 111 -0.32 -0.67 0.50
N MET A 112 -0.91 -0.83 -0.69
CA MET A 112 -2.37 -0.87 -0.84
C MET A 112 -2.96 -2.28 -0.75
N SER A 113 -2.16 -3.34 -0.63
CA SER A 113 -2.67 -4.71 -0.52
C SER A 113 -3.37 -4.94 0.81
N LEU A 114 -4.63 -5.37 0.77
CA LEU A 114 -5.37 -5.81 1.96
C LEU A 114 -4.62 -6.93 2.68
N GLY A 115 -4.13 -7.94 1.93
CA GLY A 115 -3.40 -9.06 2.50
C GLY A 115 -2.12 -8.65 3.24
N ILE A 116 -1.33 -7.71 2.67
CA ILE A 116 -0.12 -7.19 3.33
C ILE A 116 -0.49 -6.40 4.59
N ASN A 117 -1.50 -5.54 4.55
CA ASN A 117 -1.88 -4.76 5.73
C ASN A 117 -2.46 -5.65 6.84
N THR A 118 -3.27 -6.67 6.48
CA THR A 118 -3.70 -7.69 7.44
C THR A 118 -2.50 -8.43 8.04
N LEU A 119 -1.51 -8.80 7.21
CA LEU A 119 -0.31 -9.47 7.68
C LEU A 119 0.50 -8.60 8.65
N LEU A 120 0.65 -7.28 8.36
CA LEU A 120 1.30 -6.31 9.26
C LEU A 120 0.66 -6.31 10.66
N LYS A 121 -0.67 -6.34 10.73
CA LYS A 121 -1.41 -6.41 12.00
C LYS A 121 -1.20 -7.77 12.71
N LEU A 122 -1.32 -8.87 11.98
CA LEU A 122 -1.14 -10.21 12.54
C LEU A 122 0.25 -10.45 13.12
N VAL A 123 1.31 -9.97 12.43
CA VAL A 123 2.68 -10.15 12.94
C VAL A 123 2.98 -9.30 14.16
N GLN A 124 2.34 -8.12 14.29
CA GLN A 124 2.43 -7.33 15.53
C GLN A 124 1.82 -8.09 16.72
N ASP A 125 0.65 -8.67 16.55
CA ASP A 125 -0.02 -9.42 17.63
C ASP A 125 0.73 -10.72 17.94
N ALA A 126 1.24 -11.41 16.93
CA ALA A 126 2.09 -12.58 17.11
C ALA A 126 3.40 -12.24 17.87
N ALA A 127 4.08 -11.16 17.49
CA ALA A 127 5.34 -10.75 18.11
C ALA A 127 5.21 -10.44 19.60
N LYS A 128 4.11 -9.79 20.03
CA LYS A 128 3.84 -9.51 21.44
C LYS A 128 3.86 -10.78 22.31
N VAL A 129 3.42 -11.90 21.76
CA VAL A 129 3.36 -13.18 22.47
C VAL A 129 4.64 -13.99 22.24
N LEU A 130 4.99 -14.22 20.97
CA LEU A 130 6.02 -15.18 20.59
C LEU A 130 7.44 -14.67 20.90
N ALA A 131 7.73 -13.38 20.61
CA ALA A 131 9.05 -12.83 20.91
C ALA A 131 9.33 -12.77 22.43
N THR A 132 8.30 -12.51 23.24
CA THR A 132 8.44 -12.56 24.71
C THR A 132 8.60 -13.99 25.24
N ALA A 133 8.12 -14.98 24.52
CA ALA A 133 8.29 -16.40 24.82
C ALA A 133 9.62 -16.99 24.29
N GLY A 134 10.50 -16.16 23.69
CA GLY A 134 11.82 -16.55 23.25
C GLY A 134 11.89 -17.13 21.83
N PHE A 135 10.88 -16.84 20.99
CA PHE A 135 10.93 -17.20 19.57
C PHE A 135 11.83 -16.24 18.81
N ASP A 136 12.67 -16.79 17.95
CA ASP A 136 13.48 -16.06 16.97
C ASP A 136 12.58 -15.58 15.82
N MET A 137 12.92 -14.44 15.23
CA MET A 137 12.13 -13.82 14.17
C MET A 137 12.98 -13.67 12.90
N GLU A 138 12.47 -14.26 11.80
CA GLU A 138 13.11 -14.20 10.49
C GLU A 138 12.07 -13.77 9.44
N ILE A 139 12.52 -12.99 8.46
CA ILE A 139 11.72 -12.58 7.31
C ILE A 139 12.43 -13.03 6.03
N VAL A 140 11.73 -13.76 5.17
CA VAL A 140 12.22 -14.16 3.85
C VAL A 140 11.34 -13.52 2.79
N GLU A 141 11.93 -12.73 1.89
CA GLU A 141 11.19 -12.11 0.80
C GLU A 141 11.74 -12.54 -0.57
N LYS A 142 10.85 -12.70 -1.55
CA LYS A 142 11.20 -13.15 -2.89
C LYS A 142 10.53 -12.24 -3.92
N HIS A 143 11.32 -11.73 -4.87
CA HIS A 143 10.82 -10.91 -5.98
C HIS A 143 11.52 -11.25 -7.30
N HIS A 144 10.98 -10.69 -8.39
CA HIS A 144 11.51 -10.86 -9.72
C HIS A 144 12.95 -10.33 -9.85
N ARG A 145 13.68 -10.87 -10.82
CA ARG A 145 15.09 -10.55 -11.11
C ARG A 145 15.39 -9.07 -11.36
N LEU A 146 14.36 -8.28 -11.73
CA LEU A 146 14.51 -6.86 -12.07
C LEU A 146 14.25 -5.92 -10.89
N LYS A 147 13.93 -6.45 -9.70
CA LYS A 147 13.73 -5.60 -8.51
C LYS A 147 15.07 -5.13 -7.96
N VAL A 148 15.25 -3.81 -7.84
CA VAL A 148 16.54 -3.17 -7.51
C VAL A 148 16.79 -3.15 -6.01
N ASP A 149 15.76 -2.82 -5.23
CA ASP A 149 15.85 -2.75 -3.78
C ASP A 149 15.86 -4.17 -3.15
N ALA A 150 16.74 -4.39 -2.21
CA ALA A 150 16.84 -5.58 -1.37
C ALA A 150 17.38 -5.17 0.02
N PRO A 151 16.65 -5.45 1.11
CA PRO A 151 15.29 -6.01 1.15
C PRO A 151 14.24 -5.11 0.53
N SER A 152 13.05 -5.68 0.24
CA SER A 152 11.90 -4.93 -0.25
C SER A 152 11.34 -4.00 0.84
N GLY A 153 10.74 -2.87 0.44
CA GLY A 153 10.08 -1.97 1.38
C GLY A 153 8.98 -2.65 2.21
N THR A 154 8.31 -3.67 1.68
CA THR A 154 7.32 -4.46 2.43
C THR A 154 7.99 -5.33 3.51
N ALA A 155 9.14 -5.93 3.23
CA ALA A 155 9.88 -6.71 4.23
C ALA A 155 10.38 -5.81 5.38
N LEU A 156 10.87 -4.63 5.05
CA LEU A 156 11.26 -3.64 6.07
C LEU A 156 10.05 -3.19 6.90
N ALA A 157 8.90 -2.91 6.26
CA ALA A 157 7.69 -2.53 6.97
C ALA A 157 7.20 -3.63 7.93
N LEU A 158 7.33 -4.91 7.55
CA LEU A 158 7.01 -6.04 8.43
C LEU A 158 7.96 -6.09 9.64
N ALA A 159 9.28 -5.92 9.41
CA ALA A 159 10.26 -5.85 10.48
C ALA A 159 10.02 -4.65 11.43
N ASP A 160 9.74 -3.47 10.86
CA ASP A 160 9.43 -2.26 11.63
C ASP A 160 8.19 -2.47 12.50
N ARG A 161 7.12 -3.05 11.98
CA ARG A 161 5.90 -3.33 12.73
C ARG A 161 6.10 -4.32 13.88
N ILE A 162 6.94 -5.34 13.69
CA ILE A 162 7.35 -6.26 14.76
C ILE A 162 8.16 -5.48 15.81
N ASN A 163 9.14 -4.69 15.37
CA ASN A 163 10.05 -3.97 16.27
C ASN A 163 9.35 -2.87 17.09
N GLU A 164 8.36 -2.17 16.48
CA GLU A 164 7.52 -1.18 17.16
C GLU A 164 6.87 -1.75 18.43
N VAL A 165 6.26 -2.93 18.35
CA VAL A 165 5.60 -3.56 19.50
C VAL A 165 6.57 -4.19 20.50
N MET A 166 7.86 -4.22 20.15
CA MET A 166 8.97 -4.66 21.00
C MET A 166 9.83 -3.50 21.50
N ASP A 167 9.26 -2.27 21.57
CA ASP A 167 9.92 -1.04 22.01
C ASP A 167 11.17 -0.68 21.20
N ASN A 168 11.26 -1.09 19.94
CA ASN A 168 12.40 -0.89 19.04
C ASN A 168 13.74 -1.43 19.60
N LYS A 169 13.68 -2.55 20.32
CA LYS A 169 14.85 -3.17 20.96
C LYS A 169 15.59 -4.17 20.07
N TYR A 170 15.06 -4.50 18.90
CA TYR A 170 15.66 -5.44 17.97
C TYR A 170 16.45 -4.71 16.88
N HIS A 171 17.53 -5.35 16.43
CA HIS A 171 18.31 -4.88 15.29
C HIS A 171 18.13 -5.80 14.08
N TYR A 172 18.27 -5.25 12.87
CA TYR A 172 18.09 -6.01 11.64
C TYR A 172 19.39 -6.59 11.14
N VAL A 173 19.37 -7.85 10.76
CA VAL A 173 20.49 -8.56 10.16
C VAL A 173 20.10 -9.01 8.76
N TYR A 174 20.80 -8.40 7.78
CA TYR A 174 20.59 -8.71 6.37
C TYR A 174 21.58 -9.80 5.95
N ASP A 175 21.08 -11.00 5.70
CA ASP A 175 21.91 -12.13 5.30
C ASP A 175 23.02 -12.50 6.32
N ARG A 176 22.99 -13.71 6.81
CA ARG A 176 23.99 -14.22 7.78
C ARG A 176 25.20 -14.88 7.14
N SER A 177 25.33 -14.90 5.78
CA SER A 177 26.41 -15.60 5.09
C SER A 177 27.81 -15.13 5.49
N GLN A 178 27.93 -13.88 5.91
CA GLN A 178 29.18 -13.27 6.36
C GLN A 178 29.44 -13.40 7.88
N LYS A 179 28.47 -13.92 8.65
CA LYS A 179 28.57 -14.08 10.10
C LYS A 179 28.95 -15.49 10.48
N ARG A 180 29.93 -15.65 11.37
CA ARG A 180 30.35 -16.93 11.96
C ARG A 180 30.19 -16.92 13.48
N GLU A 181 29.04 -16.49 13.94
CA GLU A 181 28.67 -16.36 15.35
C GLU A 181 27.27 -16.88 15.58
N LYS A 182 26.93 -17.19 16.81
CA LYS A 182 25.55 -17.54 17.18
C LYS A 182 24.64 -16.35 16.95
N ARG A 183 23.35 -16.64 16.66
CA ARG A 183 22.31 -15.63 16.55
C ARG A 183 22.15 -14.89 17.87
N ASP A 184 21.98 -13.58 17.80
CA ASP A 184 21.63 -12.74 18.96
C ASP A 184 20.12 -12.83 19.25
N ASP A 185 19.75 -12.82 20.53
CA ASP A 185 18.36 -12.89 20.98
C ASP A 185 17.52 -11.67 20.56
N LYS A 186 18.17 -10.56 20.19
CA LYS A 186 17.53 -9.32 19.74
C LYS A 186 17.69 -9.06 18.24
N GLU A 187 17.84 -10.10 17.47
CA GLU A 187 17.98 -10.03 16.02
C GLU A 187 16.64 -10.29 15.31
N ILE A 188 16.32 -9.49 14.30
CA ILE A 188 15.33 -9.83 13.26
C ILE A 188 16.14 -10.05 11.99
N GLY A 189 16.17 -11.32 11.52
CA GLY A 189 16.86 -11.63 10.27
C GLY A 189 15.99 -11.29 9.07
N ILE A 190 16.60 -10.77 7.98
CA ILE A 190 15.89 -10.43 6.74
C ILE A 190 16.70 -10.96 5.57
N SER A 191 16.12 -11.91 4.83
CA SER A 191 16.73 -12.54 3.66
C SER A 191 15.96 -12.23 2.39
N ALA A 192 16.68 -11.83 1.32
CA ALA A 192 16.10 -11.43 0.05
C ALA A 192 16.48 -12.40 -1.08
N VAL A 193 15.47 -12.92 -1.79
CA VAL A 193 15.66 -13.76 -2.99
C VAL A 193 15.24 -12.97 -4.23
N ARG A 194 16.03 -13.04 -5.31
CA ARG A 194 15.73 -12.43 -6.61
C ARG A 194 15.78 -13.49 -7.70
N GLY A 195 14.65 -13.69 -8.41
CA GLY A 195 14.58 -14.71 -9.46
C GLY A 195 13.33 -14.62 -10.33
N GLY A 196 13.47 -15.01 -11.58
CA GLY A 196 12.36 -15.14 -12.53
C GLY A 196 11.45 -13.91 -12.59
N THR A 197 10.15 -14.19 -12.53
CA THR A 197 9.06 -13.21 -12.61
C THR A 197 8.21 -13.16 -11.33
N ILE A 198 8.75 -13.58 -10.19
CA ILE A 198 8.06 -13.58 -8.90
C ILE A 198 7.55 -12.17 -8.61
N VAL A 199 6.24 -12.01 -8.47
CA VAL A 199 5.61 -10.70 -8.25
C VAL A 199 5.96 -10.17 -6.84
N GLY A 200 5.89 -11.04 -5.84
CA GLY A 200 6.28 -10.77 -4.46
C GLY A 200 5.81 -11.87 -3.51
N GLU A 201 6.72 -12.40 -2.73
CA GLU A 201 6.42 -13.26 -1.57
C GLU A 201 7.05 -12.65 -0.33
N HIS A 202 6.35 -12.76 0.80
CA HIS A 202 6.88 -12.39 2.11
C HIS A 202 6.46 -13.46 3.10
N GLU A 203 7.44 -14.02 3.79
CA GLU A 203 7.28 -15.07 4.77
C GLU A 203 7.92 -14.62 6.08
N ILE A 204 7.14 -14.64 7.16
CA ILE A 204 7.58 -14.28 8.48
C ILE A 204 7.58 -15.54 9.33
N ILE A 205 8.72 -15.87 9.89
CA ILE A 205 8.98 -17.10 10.64
C ILE A 205 9.23 -16.72 12.10
N PHE A 206 8.42 -17.29 12.98
CA PHE A 206 8.66 -17.28 14.42
C PHE A 206 9.13 -18.69 14.82
N ALA A 207 10.41 -18.83 15.14
CA ALA A 207 11.03 -20.12 15.44
C ALA A 207 11.26 -20.27 16.94
N GLY A 208 10.49 -21.13 17.58
CA GLY A 208 10.66 -21.55 18.97
C GLY A 208 11.57 -22.77 19.12
N GLN A 209 11.65 -23.30 20.34
CA GLN A 209 12.53 -24.45 20.65
C GLN A 209 12.10 -25.73 19.92
N ASP A 210 10.83 -26.06 19.94
CA ASP A 210 10.29 -27.31 19.38
C ASP A 210 9.12 -27.07 18.41
N GLU A 211 8.91 -25.80 18.00
CA GLU A 211 7.84 -25.42 17.09
C GLU A 211 8.22 -24.19 16.24
N VAL A 212 7.58 -24.06 15.09
CA VAL A 212 7.71 -22.91 14.19
C VAL A 212 6.33 -22.44 13.77
N ILE A 213 6.11 -21.14 13.76
CA ILE A 213 4.91 -20.52 13.21
C ILE A 213 5.32 -19.65 12.02
N GLU A 214 4.64 -19.83 10.90
CA GLU A 214 4.93 -19.13 9.64
C GLU A 214 3.69 -18.36 9.18
N PHE A 215 3.89 -17.10 8.81
CA PHE A 215 2.91 -16.28 8.11
C PHE A 215 3.42 -16.00 6.72
N LYS A 216 2.67 -16.37 5.70
CA LYS A 216 3.10 -16.20 4.31
C LYS A 216 2.07 -15.45 3.47
N HIS A 217 2.54 -14.47 2.71
CA HIS A 217 1.77 -13.78 1.68
C HIS A 217 2.45 -13.97 0.33
N THR A 218 1.69 -14.36 -0.69
CA THR A 218 2.14 -14.48 -2.08
C THR A 218 1.27 -13.63 -2.99
N ALA A 219 1.87 -12.67 -3.67
CA ALA A 219 1.23 -11.87 -4.70
C ALA A 219 1.38 -12.56 -6.06
N TYR A 220 0.28 -12.87 -6.72
CA TYR A 220 0.28 -13.42 -8.10
C TYR A 220 0.20 -12.35 -9.17
N SER A 221 -0.27 -11.15 -8.83
CA SER A 221 -0.33 -10.00 -9.74
C SER A 221 -0.34 -8.68 -8.97
N LYS A 222 -0.03 -7.58 -9.67
CA LYS A 222 -0.16 -6.22 -9.11
C LYS A 222 -1.62 -5.77 -8.92
N ALA A 223 -2.60 -6.53 -9.41
CA ALA A 223 -4.01 -6.23 -9.23
C ALA A 223 -4.45 -6.18 -7.75
N ILE A 224 -3.69 -6.82 -6.85
CA ILE A 224 -3.94 -6.75 -5.40
C ILE A 224 -3.92 -5.30 -4.88
N PHE A 225 -3.07 -4.44 -5.44
CA PHE A 225 -3.00 -3.02 -5.07
C PHE A 225 -4.22 -2.24 -5.60
N GLY A 226 -4.68 -2.59 -6.81
CA GLY A 226 -5.92 -2.04 -7.38
C GLY A 226 -7.14 -2.43 -6.56
N LYS A 227 -7.25 -3.70 -6.17
CA LYS A 227 -8.33 -4.18 -5.30
C LYS A 227 -8.34 -3.41 -3.97
N GLY A 228 -7.19 -3.27 -3.31
CA GLY A 228 -7.09 -2.51 -2.07
C GLY A 228 -7.42 -1.03 -2.23
N ALA A 229 -7.06 -0.41 -3.37
CA ALA A 229 -7.43 0.99 -3.63
C ALA A 229 -8.94 1.17 -3.83
N VAL A 230 -9.64 0.21 -4.45
CA VAL A 230 -11.10 0.23 -4.57
C VAL A 230 -11.75 0.09 -3.19
N GLU A 231 -11.30 -0.83 -2.35
CA GLU A 231 -11.80 -0.96 -0.98
C GLU A 231 -11.52 0.29 -0.14
N ALA A 232 -10.33 0.91 -0.32
CA ALA A 232 -10.00 2.18 0.32
C ALA A 232 -10.93 3.32 -0.14
N ALA A 233 -11.30 3.38 -1.43
CA ALA A 233 -12.25 4.38 -1.93
C ALA A 233 -13.66 4.18 -1.33
N LYS A 234 -14.12 2.93 -1.24
CA LYS A 234 -15.39 2.59 -0.57
C LYS A 234 -15.37 3.00 0.90
N PHE A 235 -14.25 2.74 1.60
CA PHE A 235 -14.05 3.14 2.99
C PHE A 235 -14.08 4.65 3.18
N LEU A 236 -13.41 5.42 2.28
CA LEU A 236 -13.34 6.88 2.38
C LEU A 236 -14.64 7.59 2.05
N ALA A 237 -15.53 6.99 1.27
CA ALA A 237 -16.82 7.58 0.91
C ALA A 237 -17.60 7.96 2.17
N GLY A 238 -17.84 9.27 2.36
CA GLY A 238 -18.54 9.83 3.52
C GLY A 238 -17.72 9.93 4.81
N LYS A 239 -16.42 9.63 4.80
CA LYS A 239 -15.54 9.86 5.96
C LYS A 239 -15.30 11.35 6.18
N PRO A 240 -15.20 11.80 7.44
CA PRO A 240 -14.82 13.18 7.75
C PRO A 240 -13.39 13.48 7.28
N ALA A 241 -13.06 14.77 7.19
CA ALA A 241 -11.68 15.19 6.95
C ALA A 241 -10.74 14.53 7.96
N GLY A 242 -9.63 14.02 7.46
CA GLY A 242 -8.67 13.26 8.28
C GLY A 242 -7.62 12.57 7.41
N ARG A 243 -6.54 12.18 8.08
CA ARG A 243 -5.50 11.34 7.50
C ARG A 243 -5.81 9.88 7.82
N TYR A 244 -5.90 9.06 6.78
CA TYR A 244 -6.21 7.64 6.85
C TYR A 244 -5.10 6.81 6.19
N ASP A 245 -5.01 5.55 6.57
CA ASP A 245 -4.18 4.56 5.90
C ASP A 245 -4.92 3.21 5.75
N MET A 246 -4.23 2.20 5.26
CA MET A 246 -4.85 0.89 5.04
C MET A 246 -5.16 0.15 6.35
N SER A 247 -4.58 0.53 7.50
CA SER A 247 -4.95 -0.06 8.78
C SER A 247 -6.36 0.35 9.20
N ASP A 248 -6.79 1.58 8.85
CA ASP A 248 -8.15 2.04 9.09
C ASP A 248 -9.18 1.29 8.22
N VAL A 249 -8.76 0.84 7.01
CA VAL A 249 -9.63 0.08 6.09
C VAL A 249 -9.88 -1.33 6.56
N ILE A 250 -8.88 -1.97 7.18
CA ILE A 250 -8.99 -3.36 7.64
C ILE A 250 -9.53 -3.51 9.07
N GLY A 251 -9.57 -2.44 9.87
CA GLY A 251 -10.12 -2.40 11.23
C GLY A 251 -9.13 -2.78 12.31
#